data_645985a4c2147e5069725e09da5316cf
#
_entry.id   645985a4c2147e5069725e09da5316cf
#
_cell.length_a   1.000
_cell.length_b   1.000
_cell.length_c   1.000
_cell.angle_alpha   90.00
_cell.angle_beta   90.00
_cell.angle_gamma   90.00
#
_symmetry.space_group_name_H-M   'P 1'
#
loop_
_entity.id
_entity.type
_entity.pdbx_description
1 polymer ?
#
loop_
_entity_poly.entity_id
_entity_poly.type
_entity_poly.pdbx_seq_one_letter_code
_entity_poly.pdbx_strand_id
1 'polypeptide(L)'
;ITNASNMKKFSVFGTSESIANINKTENDYKRIENVQVRELNSRAVEQFLKNDISIYIVLALMIYIIYNIYEYRDNGMWQIIYTAVNGRMRLAVKDTAAVGLSALFVSLIMQLCGLVSMLVVYGGWDFLTAPVQCLKGYNNFTYPISVMTYLFIRYMIISLIVIAIAVSYTHLRA
;
A
#
# COMPACT_ATOMS: atom_id res chain seq x y z
N ILE A 1 5.20 -34.93 -5.69
CA ILE A 1 6.09 -35.40 -4.60
C ILE A 1 6.95 -36.56 -5.08
N THR A 2 6.40 -37.59 -5.72
CA THR A 2 7.13 -38.77 -6.22
C THR A 2 8.26 -38.40 -7.20
N ASN A 3 8.03 -37.43 -8.09
CA ASN A 3 9.04 -37.01 -9.08
C ASN A 3 10.22 -36.25 -8.44
N ALA A 4 9.96 -35.38 -7.45
CA ALA A 4 11.01 -34.67 -6.73
C ALA A 4 11.88 -35.62 -5.88
N SER A 5 11.25 -36.61 -5.24
CA SER A 5 11.93 -37.68 -4.50
C SER A 5 12.77 -38.56 -5.39
N ASN A 6 12.33 -38.85 -6.63
CA ASN A 6 13.10 -39.61 -7.62
C ASN A 6 14.28 -38.79 -8.18
N MET A 7 14.12 -37.49 -8.43
CA MET A 7 15.20 -36.60 -8.84
C MET A 7 16.30 -36.52 -7.76
N LYS A 8 15.94 -36.59 -6.48
CA LYS A 8 16.92 -36.62 -5.37
C LYS A 8 17.79 -37.89 -5.41
N LYS A 9 17.25 -39.04 -5.82
CA LYS A 9 18.01 -40.27 -6.01
C LYS A 9 19.00 -40.22 -7.17
N PHE A 10 18.72 -39.41 -8.19
CA PHE A 10 19.61 -39.20 -9.35
C PHE A 10 20.59 -38.05 -9.16
N SER A 11 20.47 -37.26 -8.09
CA SER A 11 21.31 -36.07 -7.81
C SER A 11 22.71 -36.40 -7.25
N VAL A 12 23.07 -37.67 -7.18
CA VAL A 12 24.45 -38.13 -6.79
C VAL A 12 25.52 -37.50 -7.64
N PHE A 13 25.19 -37.01 -8.86
CA PHE A 13 26.09 -36.33 -9.80
C PHE A 13 25.85 -34.83 -9.95
N GLY A 14 24.97 -34.22 -9.11
CA GLY A 14 24.62 -32.82 -9.22
C GLY A 14 25.55 -31.90 -8.44
N THR A 15 25.70 -30.67 -8.92
CA THR A 15 26.34 -29.58 -8.16
C THR A 15 25.57 -29.23 -6.90
N SER A 16 26.23 -28.68 -5.87
CA SER A 16 25.60 -28.27 -4.61
C SER A 16 24.40 -27.36 -4.80
N GLU A 17 24.39 -26.53 -5.87
CA GLU A 17 23.26 -25.65 -6.21
C GLU A 17 22.04 -26.44 -6.71
N SER A 18 22.25 -27.54 -7.48
CA SER A 18 21.12 -28.36 -7.94
C SER A 18 20.45 -29.09 -6.78
N ILE A 19 21.20 -29.53 -5.78
CA ILE A 19 20.68 -30.18 -4.57
C ILE A 19 19.90 -29.17 -3.72
N ALA A 20 20.40 -27.94 -3.58
CA ALA A 20 19.70 -26.88 -2.86
C ALA A 20 18.35 -26.51 -3.51
N ASN A 21 18.33 -26.43 -4.85
CA ASN A 21 17.10 -26.17 -5.61
C ASN A 21 16.10 -27.32 -5.52
N ILE A 22 16.55 -28.57 -5.56
CA ILE A 22 15.69 -29.76 -5.38
C ILE A 22 15.09 -29.77 -3.97
N ASN A 23 15.87 -29.50 -2.93
CA ASN A 23 15.37 -29.44 -1.55
C ASN A 23 14.39 -28.30 -1.36
N LYS A 24 14.62 -27.12 -1.97
CA LYS A 24 13.67 -26.00 -1.95
C LYS A 24 12.36 -26.39 -2.64
N THR A 25 12.44 -26.98 -3.81
CA THR A 25 11.26 -27.45 -4.55
C THR A 25 10.48 -28.51 -3.78
N GLU A 26 11.16 -29.48 -3.14
CA GLU A 26 10.51 -30.49 -2.29
C GLU A 26 9.77 -29.84 -1.10
N ASN A 27 10.38 -28.86 -0.45
CA ASN A 27 9.76 -28.13 0.67
C ASN A 27 8.57 -27.27 0.21
N ASP A 28 8.67 -26.66 -0.97
CA ASP A 28 7.59 -25.90 -1.56
C ASP A 28 6.41 -26.79 -1.94
N TYR A 29 6.66 -27.99 -2.49
CA TYR A 29 5.61 -28.97 -2.79
C TYR A 29 4.99 -29.58 -1.52
N LYS A 30 5.73 -29.79 -0.43
CA LYS A 30 5.18 -30.25 0.85
C LYS A 30 4.24 -29.21 1.46
N ARG A 31 4.48 -27.91 1.25
CA ARG A 31 3.57 -26.84 1.63
C ARG A 31 2.25 -26.85 0.84
N ILE A 32 2.27 -27.40 -0.37
CA ILE A 32 1.11 -27.45 -1.28
C ILE A 32 0.22 -28.70 -1.04
N GLU A 33 0.62 -29.62 -0.17
CA GLU A 33 -0.06 -30.91 0.03
C GLU A 33 -1.53 -30.80 0.49
N ASN A 34 -1.96 -29.61 1.03
CA ASN A 34 -3.32 -29.33 1.46
C ASN A 34 -4.00 -28.20 0.69
N VAL A 35 -3.54 -27.87 -0.51
CA VAL A 35 -4.12 -26.79 -1.31
C VAL A 35 -5.45 -27.24 -1.91
N GLN A 36 -6.53 -26.64 -1.43
CA GLN A 36 -7.81 -26.69 -2.11
C GLN A 36 -7.74 -25.77 -3.35
N VAL A 37 -7.86 -26.35 -4.53
CA VAL A 37 -8.03 -25.58 -5.77
C VAL A 37 -9.39 -24.92 -5.72
N ARG A 38 -9.41 -23.60 -5.51
CA ARG A 38 -10.62 -22.79 -5.47
C ARG A 38 -10.53 -21.76 -6.58
N GLU A 39 -11.54 -21.66 -7.41
CA GLU A 39 -11.65 -20.55 -8.35
C GLU A 39 -11.92 -19.27 -7.57
N LEU A 40 -10.93 -18.40 -7.51
CA LEU A 40 -11.02 -17.11 -6.86
C LEU A 40 -11.05 -16.00 -7.91
N ASN A 41 -11.99 -15.08 -7.77
CA ASN A 41 -12.11 -13.95 -8.68
C ASN A 41 -11.12 -12.83 -8.30
N SER A 42 -10.00 -12.73 -9.02
CA SER A 42 -8.96 -11.72 -8.82
C SER A 42 -9.26 -10.37 -9.47
N ARG A 43 -10.28 -10.29 -10.34
CA ARG A 43 -10.54 -9.13 -11.21
C ARG A 43 -10.68 -7.81 -10.47
N ALA A 44 -11.38 -7.80 -9.32
CA ALA A 44 -11.56 -6.58 -8.52
C ALA A 44 -10.22 -5.98 -8.08
N VAL A 45 -9.36 -6.82 -7.50
CA VAL A 45 -8.06 -6.40 -6.98
C VAL A 45 -7.11 -6.03 -8.12
N GLU A 46 -7.09 -6.79 -9.21
CA GLU A 46 -6.26 -6.48 -10.39
C GLU A 46 -6.65 -5.15 -11.01
N GLN A 47 -7.95 -4.88 -11.18
CA GLN A 47 -8.44 -3.59 -11.71
C GLN A 47 -8.15 -2.45 -10.75
N PHE A 48 -8.32 -2.66 -9.45
CA PHE A 48 -7.97 -1.66 -8.46
C PHE A 48 -6.47 -1.31 -8.50
N LEU A 49 -5.60 -2.32 -8.59
CA LEU A 49 -4.15 -2.11 -8.68
C LEU A 49 -3.71 -1.44 -9.98
N LYS A 50 -4.41 -1.72 -11.08
CA LYS A 50 -4.09 -1.19 -12.41
C LYS A 50 -4.59 0.25 -12.59
N ASN A 51 -5.77 0.57 -12.08
CA ASN A 51 -6.46 1.84 -12.29
C ASN A 51 -6.53 2.66 -11.00
N ASP A 52 -5.41 2.80 -10.29
CA ASP A 52 -5.37 3.53 -9.03
C ASP A 52 -5.40 5.05 -9.23
N ILE A 53 -6.59 5.54 -9.62
CA ILE A 53 -6.88 6.96 -9.78
C ILE A 53 -6.94 7.67 -8.43
N SER A 54 -7.13 6.93 -7.33
CA SER A 54 -7.28 7.48 -5.99
C SER A 54 -6.10 8.36 -5.56
N ILE A 55 -4.88 8.04 -5.99
CA ILE A 55 -3.67 8.82 -5.69
C ILE A 55 -3.78 10.24 -6.25
N TYR A 56 -4.22 10.39 -7.50
CA TYR A 56 -4.35 11.70 -8.14
C TYR A 56 -5.43 12.55 -7.49
N ILE A 57 -6.55 11.92 -7.11
CA ILE A 57 -7.65 12.61 -6.40
C ILE A 57 -7.19 13.07 -5.02
N VAL A 58 -6.46 12.23 -4.29
CA VAL A 58 -5.89 12.59 -2.98
C VAL A 58 -4.94 13.77 -3.11
N LEU A 59 -4.05 13.76 -4.09
CA LEU A 59 -3.12 14.89 -4.33
C LEU A 59 -3.87 16.18 -4.67
N ALA A 60 -4.89 16.12 -5.53
CA ALA A 60 -5.71 17.28 -5.86
C ALA A 60 -6.45 17.85 -4.64
N LEU A 61 -7.07 16.98 -3.84
CA LEU A 61 -7.73 17.38 -2.60
C LEU A 61 -6.74 17.98 -1.58
N MET A 62 -5.54 17.44 -1.48
CA MET A 62 -4.52 17.98 -0.59
C MET A 62 -4.06 19.39 -1.01
N ILE A 63 -3.86 19.61 -2.31
CA ILE A 63 -3.54 20.94 -2.84
C ILE A 63 -4.66 21.92 -2.48
N TYR A 64 -5.93 21.52 -2.64
CA TYR A 64 -7.08 22.33 -2.30
C TYR A 64 -7.16 22.66 -0.80
N ILE A 65 -6.95 21.67 0.08
CA ILE A 65 -6.96 21.87 1.54
C ILE A 65 -5.84 22.82 1.95
N ILE A 66 -4.64 22.63 1.42
CA ILE A 66 -3.50 23.49 1.71
C ILE A 66 -3.78 24.91 1.23
N TYR A 67 -4.35 25.08 0.03
CA TYR A 67 -4.71 26.39 -0.50
C TYR A 67 -5.67 27.13 0.46
N ASN A 68 -6.74 26.48 0.92
CA ASN A 68 -7.70 27.07 1.86
C ASN A 68 -7.06 27.44 3.22
N ILE A 69 -6.17 26.61 3.76
CA ILE A 69 -5.47 26.90 5.02
C ILE A 69 -4.62 28.18 4.85
N TYR A 70 -3.99 28.37 3.70
CA TYR A 70 -3.17 29.54 3.45
C TYR A 70 -3.96 30.80 3.11
N GLU A 71 -5.10 30.68 2.44
CA GLU A 71 -5.99 31.82 2.20
C GLU A 71 -6.51 32.43 3.49
N TYR A 72 -6.78 31.59 4.49
CA TYR A 72 -7.15 32.04 5.83
C TYR A 72 -6.03 32.85 6.54
N ARG A 73 -4.81 32.71 6.07
CA ARG A 73 -3.61 33.39 6.56
C ARG A 73 -3.56 34.87 6.18
N ASP A 74 -4.14 35.28 5.07
CA ASP A 74 -4.06 36.65 4.57
C ASP A 74 -4.95 37.65 5.33
N ASN A 75 -5.78 37.18 6.27
CA ASN A 75 -6.73 38.00 7.03
C ASN A 75 -6.11 38.82 8.20
N GLY A 76 -4.84 39.15 8.17
CA GLY A 76 -4.20 40.09 9.09
C GLY A 76 -3.97 39.62 10.54
N MET A 77 -4.61 38.54 10.99
CA MET A 77 -4.39 37.95 12.34
C MET A 77 -2.97 37.38 12.53
N TRP A 78 -2.26 37.16 11.45
CA TRP A 78 -0.89 36.65 11.43
C TRP A 78 0.11 37.57 12.11
N GLN A 79 -0.02 38.88 11.91
CA GLN A 79 0.91 39.85 12.47
C GLN A 79 0.90 39.80 14.01
N ILE A 80 -0.26 39.56 14.61
CA ILE A 80 -0.42 39.44 16.06
C ILE A 80 0.22 38.15 16.59
N ILE A 81 0.07 37.05 15.87
CA ILE A 81 0.62 35.73 16.29
C ILE A 81 2.14 35.72 16.17
N TYR A 82 2.69 36.39 15.17
CA TYR A 82 4.14 36.50 14.96
C TYR A 82 4.86 37.28 16.06
N THR A 83 4.17 38.19 16.75
CA THR A 83 4.74 38.97 17.85
C THR A 83 4.68 38.23 19.20
N ALA A 84 3.91 37.16 19.30
CA ALA A 84 3.80 36.37 20.53
C ALA A 84 5.03 35.49 20.74
N VAL A 85 5.51 35.39 21.98
CA VAL A 85 6.62 34.51 22.39
C VAL A 85 6.28 33.05 22.05
N ASN A 86 7.09 32.39 21.24
CA ASN A 86 6.85 31.05 20.70
C ASN A 86 5.62 30.88 19.79
N GLY A 87 4.96 31.97 19.37
CA GLY A 87 3.79 31.93 18.49
C GLY A 87 4.09 31.25 17.16
N ARG A 88 5.21 31.57 16.54
CA ARG A 88 5.67 30.99 15.27
C ARG A 88 5.77 29.47 15.30
N MET A 89 6.47 28.95 16.30
CA MET A 89 6.75 27.50 16.38
C MET A 89 5.48 26.69 16.69
N ARG A 90 4.66 27.19 17.62
CA ARG A 90 3.37 26.56 17.95
C ARG A 90 2.40 26.53 16.79
N LEU A 91 2.38 27.58 16.00
CA LEU A 91 1.51 27.67 14.84
C LEU A 91 1.99 26.75 13.73
N ALA A 92 3.29 26.76 13.39
CA ALA A 92 3.86 25.87 12.39
C ALA A 92 3.60 24.38 12.72
N VAL A 93 3.75 23.99 13.99
CA VAL A 93 3.45 22.63 14.44
C VAL A 93 1.97 22.29 14.31
N LYS A 94 1.08 23.23 14.68
CA LYS A 94 -0.37 23.02 14.54
C LYS A 94 -0.81 22.88 13.09
N ASP A 95 -0.31 23.74 12.20
CA ASP A 95 -0.65 23.73 10.78
C ASP A 95 -0.10 22.45 10.12
N THR A 96 1.14 22.08 10.42
CA THR A 96 1.73 20.84 9.92
C THR A 96 0.97 19.61 10.42
N ALA A 97 0.58 19.58 11.70
CA ALA A 97 -0.22 18.50 12.25
C ALA A 97 -1.62 18.43 11.62
N ALA A 98 -2.28 19.58 11.44
CA ALA A 98 -3.61 19.64 10.80
C ALA A 98 -3.56 19.14 9.36
N VAL A 99 -2.56 19.57 8.57
CA VAL A 99 -2.36 19.13 7.18
C VAL A 99 -2.02 17.63 7.15
N GLY A 100 -1.12 17.17 8.02
CA GLY A 100 -0.75 15.76 8.09
C GLY A 100 -1.93 14.84 8.46
N LEU A 101 -2.73 15.22 9.44
CA LEU A 101 -3.92 14.47 9.84
C LEU A 101 -4.99 14.48 8.74
N SER A 102 -5.26 15.62 8.10
CA SER A 102 -6.22 15.69 7.00
C SER A 102 -5.76 14.84 5.81
N ALA A 103 -4.46 14.86 5.47
CA ALA A 103 -3.88 14.02 4.44
C ALA A 103 -4.09 12.52 4.71
N LEU A 104 -3.88 12.11 5.96
CA LEU A 104 -4.05 10.73 6.38
C LEU A 104 -5.52 10.30 6.24
N PHE A 105 -6.46 11.11 6.75
CA PHE A 105 -7.88 10.83 6.67
C PHE A 105 -8.38 10.76 5.23
N VAL A 106 -8.07 11.76 4.41
CA VAL A 106 -8.50 11.81 3.00
C VAL A 106 -7.93 10.63 2.22
N SER A 107 -6.64 10.34 2.39
CA SER A 107 -5.98 9.20 1.75
C SER A 107 -6.67 7.88 2.11
N LEU A 108 -6.95 7.65 3.40
CA LEU A 108 -7.54 6.41 3.89
C LEU A 108 -8.96 6.22 3.36
N ILE A 109 -9.79 7.26 3.43
CA ILE A 109 -11.17 7.22 2.94
C ILE A 109 -11.20 6.94 1.44
N MET A 110 -10.41 7.65 0.65
CA MET A 110 -10.40 7.50 -0.81
C MET A 110 -9.95 6.10 -1.25
N GLN A 111 -8.94 5.55 -0.60
CA GLN A 111 -8.44 4.22 -0.93
C GLN A 111 -9.43 3.13 -0.52
N LEU A 112 -10.06 3.26 0.65
CA LEU A 112 -11.12 2.34 1.08
C LEU A 112 -12.33 2.40 0.12
N CYS A 113 -12.80 3.59 -0.23
CA CYS A 113 -13.90 3.74 -1.18
C CYS A 113 -13.56 3.15 -2.55
N GLY A 114 -12.34 3.34 -3.04
CA GLY A 114 -11.87 2.76 -4.30
C GLY A 114 -11.87 1.23 -4.28
N LEU A 115 -11.33 0.62 -3.23
CA LEU A 115 -11.32 -0.83 -3.07
C LEU A 115 -12.73 -1.40 -2.94
N VAL A 116 -13.56 -0.81 -2.07
CA VAL A 116 -14.95 -1.26 -1.88
C VAL A 116 -15.75 -1.14 -3.17
N SER A 117 -15.61 -0.04 -3.91
CA SER A 117 -16.30 0.14 -5.21
C SER A 117 -15.93 -0.97 -6.20
N MET A 118 -14.65 -1.33 -6.30
CA MET A 118 -14.20 -2.41 -7.18
C MET A 118 -14.71 -3.79 -6.72
N LEU A 119 -14.73 -4.04 -5.40
CA LEU A 119 -15.27 -5.28 -4.85
C LEU A 119 -16.78 -5.40 -5.04
N VAL A 120 -17.53 -4.32 -4.99
CA VAL A 120 -18.97 -4.31 -5.24
C VAL A 120 -19.26 -4.59 -6.71
N VAL A 121 -18.50 -3.98 -7.65
CA VAL A 121 -18.71 -4.14 -9.09
C VAL A 121 -18.29 -5.51 -9.61
N TYR A 122 -17.13 -5.99 -9.20
CA TYR A 122 -16.52 -7.22 -9.74
C TYR A 122 -16.67 -8.43 -8.83
N GLY A 123 -17.03 -8.25 -7.56
CA GLY A 123 -17.07 -9.31 -6.56
C GLY A 123 -15.67 -9.76 -6.13
N GLY A 124 -15.57 -10.93 -5.49
CA GLY A 124 -14.27 -11.52 -5.14
C GLY A 124 -13.77 -11.15 -3.75
N TRP A 125 -14.66 -10.99 -2.80
CA TRP A 125 -14.31 -10.74 -1.38
C TRP A 125 -13.42 -11.85 -0.81
N ASP A 126 -13.67 -13.11 -1.21
CA ASP A 126 -12.86 -14.27 -0.79
C ASP A 126 -11.41 -14.18 -1.25
N PHE A 127 -11.14 -13.45 -2.34
CA PHE A 127 -9.81 -13.27 -2.88
C PHE A 127 -8.89 -12.45 -1.96
N LEU A 128 -9.44 -11.62 -1.07
CA LEU A 128 -8.66 -10.84 -0.11
C LEU A 128 -7.87 -11.72 0.87
N THR A 129 -8.34 -12.94 1.12
CA THR A 129 -7.66 -13.91 1.98
C THR A 129 -6.62 -14.77 1.23
N ALA A 130 -6.61 -14.72 -0.10
CA ALA A 130 -5.69 -15.47 -0.92
C ALA A 130 -4.24 -14.93 -0.81
N PRO A 131 -3.23 -15.76 -1.05
CA PRO A 131 -1.84 -15.32 -1.09
C PRO A 131 -1.60 -14.40 -2.31
N VAL A 132 -0.72 -13.40 -2.13
CA VAL A 132 -0.37 -12.40 -3.17
C VAL A 132 0.15 -13.03 -4.46
N GLN A 133 0.78 -14.21 -4.36
CA GLN A 133 1.28 -14.96 -5.51
C GLN A 133 0.17 -15.35 -6.51
N CYS A 134 -1.10 -15.35 -6.08
CA CYS A 134 -2.25 -15.59 -6.96
C CYS A 134 -2.59 -14.40 -7.87
N LEU A 135 -2.01 -13.21 -7.60
CA LEU A 135 -2.17 -12.03 -8.44
C LEU A 135 -1.27 -12.10 -9.67
N LYS A 136 -1.81 -11.73 -10.82
CA LYS A 136 -1.06 -11.64 -12.07
C LYS A 136 0.09 -10.64 -11.91
N GLY A 137 1.31 -11.09 -12.15
CA GLY A 137 2.53 -10.28 -12.00
C GLY A 137 3.24 -10.40 -10.66
N TYR A 138 2.64 -11.05 -9.66
CA TYR A 138 3.24 -11.25 -8.33
C TYR A 138 3.64 -12.70 -8.04
N ASN A 139 3.67 -13.56 -9.07
CA ASN A 139 3.96 -14.99 -8.96
C ASN A 139 5.32 -15.29 -8.30
N ASN A 140 6.30 -14.37 -8.47
CA ASN A 140 7.67 -14.52 -7.92
C ASN A 140 7.83 -13.89 -6.53
N PHE A 141 6.73 -13.46 -5.90
CA PHE A 141 6.82 -12.84 -4.59
C PHE A 141 7.22 -13.87 -3.52
N THR A 142 8.33 -13.61 -2.83
CA THR A 142 8.99 -14.59 -1.96
C THR A 142 8.22 -14.87 -0.66
N TYR A 143 7.43 -13.90 -0.19
CA TYR A 143 6.73 -14.00 1.09
C TYR A 143 5.25 -14.39 0.91
N PRO A 144 4.75 -15.41 1.62
CA PRO A 144 3.34 -15.83 1.57
C PRO A 144 2.48 -14.88 2.42
N ILE A 145 2.28 -13.65 1.96
CA ILE A 145 1.36 -12.71 2.60
C ILE A 145 -0.01 -12.74 1.91
N SER A 146 -1.08 -12.46 2.65
CA SER A 146 -2.40 -12.36 2.06
C SER A 146 -2.54 -11.07 1.22
N VAL A 147 -3.43 -11.10 0.22
CA VAL A 147 -3.76 -9.91 -0.60
C VAL A 147 -4.20 -8.75 0.28
N MET A 148 -4.99 -9.00 1.31
CA MET A 148 -5.42 -7.98 2.26
C MET A 148 -4.25 -7.31 2.98
N THR A 149 -3.29 -8.10 3.47
CA THR A 149 -2.08 -7.58 4.12
C THR A 149 -1.23 -6.75 3.15
N TYR A 150 -1.08 -7.22 1.91
CA TYR A 150 -0.38 -6.49 0.86
C TYR A 150 -1.03 -5.13 0.57
N LEU A 151 -2.35 -5.07 0.41
CA LEU A 151 -3.09 -3.84 0.19
C LEU A 151 -2.94 -2.89 1.38
N PHE A 152 -2.98 -3.40 2.61
CA PHE A 152 -2.78 -2.59 3.81
C PHE A 152 -1.37 -1.96 3.85
N ILE A 153 -0.33 -2.74 3.57
CA ILE A 153 1.06 -2.22 3.49
C ILE A 153 1.16 -1.14 2.39
N ARG A 154 0.59 -1.41 1.22
CA ARG A 154 0.53 -0.44 0.13
C ARG A 154 -0.16 0.86 0.56
N TYR A 155 -1.28 0.78 1.27
CA TYR A 155 -1.99 1.93 1.82
C TYR A 155 -1.12 2.76 2.75
N MET A 156 -0.43 2.11 3.65
CA MET A 156 0.48 2.79 4.57
C MET A 156 1.58 3.54 3.83
N ILE A 157 2.19 2.92 2.83
CA ILE A 157 3.25 3.54 2.02
C ILE A 157 2.70 4.76 1.26
N ILE A 158 1.56 4.63 0.59
CA ILE A 158 0.93 5.73 -0.16
C ILE A 158 0.58 6.89 0.78
N SER A 159 -0.02 6.60 1.93
CA SER A 159 -0.38 7.62 2.93
C SER A 159 0.85 8.37 3.44
N LEU A 160 1.95 7.66 3.71
CA LEU A 160 3.22 8.29 4.10
C LEU A 160 3.79 9.21 3.01
N ILE A 161 3.72 8.79 1.74
CA ILE A 161 4.16 9.61 0.60
C ILE A 161 3.31 10.88 0.50
N VAL A 162 1.98 10.75 0.61
CA VAL A 162 1.06 11.90 0.57
C VAL A 162 1.33 12.88 1.71
N ILE A 163 1.54 12.38 2.93
CA ILE A 163 1.91 13.22 4.08
C ILE A 163 3.23 13.93 3.84
N ALA A 164 4.24 13.23 3.34
CA ALA A 164 5.56 13.82 3.07
C ALA A 164 5.46 14.95 2.03
N ILE A 165 4.68 14.75 0.96
CA ILE A 165 4.44 15.79 -0.07
C ILE A 165 3.68 16.97 0.54
N ALA A 166 2.63 16.72 1.31
CA ALA A 166 1.81 17.76 1.93
C ALA A 166 2.63 18.61 2.91
N VAL A 167 3.42 17.98 3.77
CA VAL A 167 4.30 18.67 4.72
C VAL A 167 5.41 19.44 3.99
N SER A 168 6.03 18.86 2.97
CA SER A 168 7.04 19.56 2.16
C SER A 168 6.47 20.81 1.52
N TYR A 169 5.25 20.74 0.99
CA TYR A 169 4.59 21.88 0.36
C TYR A 169 4.30 23.00 1.38
N THR A 170 3.89 22.66 2.61
CA THR A 170 3.67 23.66 3.66
C THR A 170 4.97 24.37 4.04
N HIS A 171 6.09 23.64 4.12
CA HIS A 171 7.40 24.23 4.43
C HIS A 171 7.94 25.14 3.31
N LEU A 172 7.67 24.83 2.05
CA LEU A 172 8.10 25.68 0.92
C LEU A 172 7.36 27.02 0.86
N ARG A 173 6.14 27.07 1.42
CA ARG A 173 5.31 28.27 1.40
C ARG A 173 5.35 29.08 2.72
N ALA A 174 5.97 28.55 3.77
CA ALA A 174 6.15 29.22 5.06
C ALA A 174 7.35 30.18 5.07
#